data_d1467551a98c93b0d550a2d26fb3d467
#
_entry.id   d1467551a98c93b0d550a2d26fb3d467
#
_cell.length_a   1.000
_cell.length_b   1.000
_cell.length_c   1.000
_cell.angle_alpha   90.00
_cell.angle_beta   90.00
_cell.angle_gamma   90.00
#
_symmetry.space_group_name_H-M   'P 1'
#
loop_
_entity.id
_entity.type
_entity.pdbx_description
1 polymer ?
#
loop_
_entity_poly.entity_id
_entity_poly.type
_entity_poly.pdbx_seq_one_letter_code
_entity_poly.pdbx_strand_id
1 'polypeptide(L)'
;NGKTICPKIHFIRYADDFIITGTTKDVLENEVRPLVEQFLRDRGLQLSPEKTCVTHIEQGFDFLGQNLRKFDGKLIIQPAQKNMHVFLDKARKLIRQNRGTSQTDLIRQLNPVIRGWVNYHRHIVAGQTFKRVEWVLWQALWQWAKRRHRGKSLHWIASRYWHRQGRRAWQFAADTGERTPAGKPVWLRLVNPPETKIRRHVKVRRMQIRSTRTGTT
;
A
#
# COMPACT_ATOMS: atom_id res chain seq x y z
N ASN A 1 -17.71 44.23 -9.43
CA ASN A 1 -16.94 43.30 -10.26
C ASN A 1 -16.96 41.91 -9.63
N GLY A 2 -18.06 41.16 -9.83
CA GLY A 2 -18.17 39.78 -9.37
C GLY A 2 -17.27 38.87 -10.24
N LYS A 3 -16.10 38.47 -9.73
CA LYS A 3 -15.33 37.37 -10.33
C LYS A 3 -16.15 36.11 -10.19
N THR A 4 -16.70 35.60 -11.28
CA THR A 4 -17.28 34.26 -11.33
C THR A 4 -16.19 33.24 -11.00
N ILE A 5 -16.17 32.73 -9.78
CA ILE A 5 -15.26 31.68 -9.35
C ILE A 5 -15.82 30.41 -9.96
N CYS A 6 -15.21 29.91 -11.06
CA CYS A 6 -15.54 28.59 -11.56
C CYS A 6 -15.19 27.55 -10.49
N PRO A 7 -16.16 26.83 -9.91
CA PRO A 7 -15.88 25.80 -8.96
C PRO A 7 -15.12 24.69 -9.70
N LYS A 8 -13.82 24.51 -9.36
CA LYS A 8 -12.99 23.44 -9.94
C LYS A 8 -13.39 22.10 -9.32
N ILE A 9 -14.55 21.58 -9.74
CA ILE A 9 -15.07 20.31 -9.27
C ILE A 9 -14.48 19.20 -10.11
N HIS A 10 -13.85 18.21 -9.46
CA HIS A 10 -13.38 17.00 -10.09
C HIS A 10 -13.97 15.78 -9.39
N PHE A 11 -14.46 14.84 -10.20
CA PHE A 11 -15.03 13.57 -9.75
C PHE A 11 -14.09 12.43 -10.11
N ILE A 12 -13.73 11.60 -9.14
CA ILE A 12 -12.89 10.40 -9.30
C ILE A 12 -13.64 9.24 -8.68
N ARG A 13 -13.91 8.18 -9.45
CA ARG A 13 -14.62 6.99 -8.99
C ARG A 13 -13.79 5.73 -9.19
N TYR A 14 -13.87 4.84 -8.22
CA TYR A 14 -13.36 3.49 -8.31
C TYR A 14 -14.40 2.53 -7.69
N ALA A 15 -15.08 1.76 -8.53
CA ALA A 15 -16.24 0.94 -8.16
C ALA A 15 -17.30 1.76 -7.41
N ASP A 16 -17.56 1.45 -6.16
CA ASP A 16 -18.54 2.12 -5.27
C ASP A 16 -17.91 3.30 -4.52
N ASP A 17 -16.58 3.35 -4.42
CA ASP A 17 -15.86 4.43 -3.76
C ASP A 17 -15.64 5.61 -4.72
N PHE A 18 -15.86 6.83 -4.25
CA PHE A 18 -15.58 8.02 -5.05
C PHE A 18 -15.08 9.18 -4.20
N ILE A 19 -14.39 10.11 -4.86
CA ILE A 19 -13.93 11.37 -4.31
C ILE A 19 -14.44 12.49 -5.20
N ILE A 20 -14.94 13.55 -4.58
CA ILE A 20 -15.23 14.82 -5.26
C ILE A 20 -14.37 15.89 -4.64
N THR A 21 -13.64 16.64 -5.46
CA THR A 21 -12.85 17.78 -4.99
C THR A 21 -13.50 19.08 -5.43
N GLY A 22 -13.48 20.07 -4.58
CA GLY A 22 -14.01 21.42 -4.86
C GLY A 22 -13.12 22.48 -4.21
N THR A 23 -13.36 23.76 -4.55
CA THR A 23 -12.57 24.88 -4.05
C THR A 23 -12.89 25.24 -2.61
N THR A 24 -14.14 25.09 -2.19
CA THR A 24 -14.61 25.43 -0.84
C THR A 24 -15.47 24.30 -0.26
N LYS A 25 -15.54 24.27 1.06
CA LYS A 25 -16.42 23.35 1.79
C LYS A 25 -17.89 23.61 1.45
N ASP A 26 -18.28 24.87 1.38
CA ASP A 26 -19.67 25.27 1.12
C ASP A 26 -20.19 24.76 -0.23
N VAL A 27 -19.39 24.85 -1.29
CA VAL A 27 -19.72 24.30 -2.60
C VAL A 27 -19.92 22.78 -2.52
N LEU A 28 -19.08 22.06 -1.77
CA LEU A 28 -19.19 20.63 -1.63
C LEU A 28 -20.42 20.19 -0.82
N GLU A 29 -20.73 20.91 0.28
CA GLU A 29 -21.84 20.56 1.17
C GLU A 29 -23.20 21.03 0.65
N ASN A 30 -23.27 22.23 0.10
CA ASN A 30 -24.55 22.90 -0.23
C ASN A 30 -24.96 22.73 -1.70
N GLU A 31 -24.01 22.50 -2.61
CA GLU A 31 -24.31 22.35 -4.04
C GLU A 31 -24.08 20.90 -4.52
N VAL A 32 -22.88 20.36 -4.28
CA VAL A 32 -22.48 19.08 -4.84
C VAL A 32 -23.15 17.90 -4.13
N ARG A 33 -23.17 17.92 -2.80
CA ARG A 33 -23.74 16.83 -2.00
C ARG A 33 -25.21 16.59 -2.29
N PRO A 34 -26.10 17.60 -2.32
CA PRO A 34 -27.51 17.41 -2.65
C PRO A 34 -27.72 16.81 -4.04
N LEU A 35 -26.94 17.25 -5.05
CA LEU A 35 -26.99 16.72 -6.40
C LEU A 35 -26.64 15.22 -6.45
N VAL A 36 -25.58 14.84 -5.71
CA VAL A 36 -25.16 13.44 -5.62
C VAL A 36 -26.20 12.59 -4.90
N GLU A 37 -26.75 13.10 -3.80
CA GLU A 37 -27.81 12.41 -3.04
C GLU A 37 -29.07 12.21 -3.87
N GLN A 38 -29.49 13.20 -4.63
CA GLN A 38 -30.63 13.08 -5.55
C GLN A 38 -30.34 12.08 -6.65
N PHE A 39 -29.18 12.17 -7.32
CA PHE A 39 -28.77 11.24 -8.37
C PHE A 39 -28.76 9.77 -7.90
N LEU A 40 -28.32 9.52 -6.68
CA LEU A 40 -28.30 8.18 -6.08
C LEU A 40 -29.71 7.73 -5.72
N ARG A 41 -30.54 8.60 -5.13
CA ARG A 41 -31.92 8.32 -4.74
C ARG A 41 -32.77 7.89 -5.92
N ASP A 42 -32.62 8.55 -7.06
CA ASP A 42 -33.34 8.22 -8.31
C ASP A 42 -33.01 6.80 -8.81
N ARG A 43 -31.93 6.19 -8.28
CA ARG A 43 -31.46 4.84 -8.61
C ARG A 43 -31.61 3.84 -7.47
N GLY A 44 -32.37 4.21 -6.43
CA GLY A 44 -32.55 3.37 -5.25
C GLY A 44 -31.29 3.22 -4.36
N LEU A 45 -30.31 4.11 -4.53
CA LEU A 45 -29.05 4.13 -3.77
C LEU A 45 -29.02 5.32 -2.80
N GLN A 46 -28.16 5.22 -1.77
CA GLN A 46 -27.95 6.32 -0.83
C GLN A 46 -26.50 6.39 -0.36
N LEU A 47 -26.07 7.59 0.02
CA LEU A 47 -24.74 7.78 0.64
C LEU A 47 -24.72 7.15 2.02
N SER A 48 -23.59 6.50 2.36
CA SER A 48 -23.37 6.06 3.74
C SER A 48 -22.99 7.27 4.60
N PRO A 49 -23.80 7.67 5.60
CA PRO A 49 -23.49 8.81 6.46
C PRO A 49 -22.15 8.66 7.20
N GLU A 50 -21.83 7.44 7.64
CA GLU A 50 -20.61 7.13 8.38
C GLU A 50 -19.34 7.21 7.54
N LYS A 51 -19.46 7.02 6.22
CA LYS A 51 -18.31 6.98 5.28
C LYS A 51 -18.16 8.25 4.45
N THR A 52 -19.21 9.09 4.39
CA THR A 52 -19.24 10.30 3.59
C THR A 52 -18.88 11.50 4.44
N CYS A 53 -17.73 12.08 4.21
CA CYS A 53 -17.29 13.27 4.93
C CYS A 53 -16.62 14.28 4.00
N VAL A 54 -16.76 15.55 4.31
CA VAL A 54 -16.01 16.63 3.67
C VAL A 54 -14.80 16.94 4.54
N THR A 55 -13.60 16.80 3.96
CA THR A 55 -12.33 16.95 4.68
C THR A 55 -11.42 17.91 3.93
N HIS A 56 -10.75 18.80 4.67
CA HIS A 56 -9.73 19.67 4.08
C HIS A 56 -8.49 18.84 3.71
N ILE A 57 -7.92 19.09 2.53
CA ILE A 57 -6.80 18.28 2.00
C ILE A 57 -5.54 18.34 2.88
N GLU A 58 -5.37 19.36 3.71
CA GLU A 58 -4.27 19.47 4.67
C GLU A 58 -4.47 18.58 5.90
N GLN A 59 -5.70 18.22 6.24
CA GLN A 59 -5.99 17.20 7.24
C GLN A 59 -5.73 15.80 6.68
N GLY A 60 -5.99 15.62 5.39
CA GLY A 60 -5.83 14.36 4.68
C GLY A 60 -6.97 13.38 4.90
N PHE A 61 -7.06 12.40 4.03
CA PHE A 61 -8.05 11.33 4.08
C PHE A 61 -7.51 10.05 3.47
N ASP A 62 -8.10 8.93 3.84
CA ASP A 62 -7.74 7.63 3.31
C ASP A 62 -8.66 7.24 2.15
N PHE A 63 -8.07 6.84 1.03
CA PHE A 63 -8.78 6.34 -0.14
C PHE A 63 -8.03 5.15 -0.75
N LEU A 64 -8.74 4.05 -1.01
CA LEU A 64 -8.16 2.81 -1.58
C LEU A 64 -6.89 2.33 -0.83
N GLY A 65 -6.89 2.43 0.50
CA GLY A 65 -5.74 2.01 1.31
C GLY A 65 -4.52 2.93 1.25
N GLN A 66 -4.68 4.11 0.68
CA GLN A 66 -3.67 5.16 0.60
C GLN A 66 -4.16 6.41 1.32
N ASN A 67 -3.28 7.12 2.00
CA ASN A 67 -3.54 8.41 2.62
C ASN A 67 -3.10 9.53 1.68
N LEU A 68 -4.03 10.42 1.36
CA LEU A 68 -3.81 11.60 0.53
C LEU A 68 -3.82 12.83 1.42
N ARG A 69 -2.71 13.56 1.45
CA ARG A 69 -2.58 14.75 2.27
C ARG A 69 -1.68 15.79 1.61
N LYS A 70 -2.02 17.07 1.81
CA LYS A 70 -1.19 18.18 1.35
C LYS A 70 -0.35 18.71 2.51
N PHE A 71 0.97 18.76 2.31
CA PHE A 71 1.95 19.33 3.23
C PHE A 71 2.67 20.48 2.54
N ASP A 72 2.67 21.66 3.11
CA ASP A 72 3.36 22.83 2.58
C ASP A 72 3.12 23.03 1.07
N GLY A 73 1.86 22.97 0.67
CA GLY A 73 1.47 23.10 -0.73
C GLY A 73 1.71 21.87 -1.63
N LYS A 74 2.39 20.80 -1.15
CA LYS A 74 2.70 19.60 -1.93
C LYS A 74 1.78 18.44 -1.56
N LEU A 75 1.11 17.85 -2.55
CA LEU A 75 0.32 16.63 -2.34
C LEU A 75 1.25 15.43 -2.16
N ILE A 76 1.11 14.76 -1.02
CA ILE A 76 1.80 13.52 -0.69
C ILE A 76 0.79 12.40 -0.61
N ILE A 77 1.06 11.30 -1.30
CA ILE A 77 0.30 10.06 -1.23
C ILE A 77 1.20 9.01 -0.60
N GLN A 78 0.73 8.36 0.46
CA GLN A 78 1.47 7.34 1.19
C GLN A 78 0.53 6.19 1.62
N PRO A 79 1.05 5.01 2.00
CA PRO A 79 0.22 3.94 2.52
C PRO A 79 -0.57 4.40 3.75
N ALA A 80 -1.89 4.15 3.77
CA ALA A 80 -2.73 4.47 4.91
C ALA A 80 -2.31 3.63 6.14
N GLN A 81 -2.29 4.25 7.32
CA GLN A 81 -1.92 3.57 8.58
C GLN A 81 -2.79 2.33 8.82
N LYS A 82 -4.10 2.47 8.62
CA LYS A 82 -5.07 1.38 8.76
C LYS A 82 -4.72 0.20 7.84
N ASN A 83 -4.40 0.48 6.57
CA ASN A 83 -4.03 -0.56 5.59
C ASN A 83 -2.73 -1.27 5.99
N MET A 84 -1.73 -0.52 6.46
CA MET A 84 -0.47 -1.08 6.96
C MET A 84 -0.73 -2.01 8.16
N HIS A 85 -1.57 -1.62 9.12
CA HIS A 85 -1.89 -2.45 10.30
C HIS A 85 -2.60 -3.75 9.89
N VAL A 86 -3.60 -3.68 9.01
CA VAL A 86 -4.32 -4.87 8.49
C VAL A 86 -3.33 -5.83 7.83
N PHE A 87 -2.41 -5.31 7.01
CA PHE A 87 -1.37 -6.14 6.39
C PHE A 87 -0.45 -6.79 7.44
N LEU A 88 0.04 -6.02 8.42
CA LEU A 88 0.93 -6.53 9.47
C LEU A 88 0.24 -7.59 10.33
N ASP A 89 -1.04 -7.42 10.65
CA ASP A 89 -1.80 -8.39 11.42
C ASP A 89 -2.02 -9.68 10.62
N LYS A 90 -2.29 -9.59 9.32
CA LYS A 90 -2.35 -10.76 8.42
C LYS A 90 -1.02 -11.50 8.42
N ALA A 91 0.10 -10.80 8.25
CA ALA A 91 1.43 -11.40 8.26
C ALA A 91 1.78 -12.05 9.61
N ARG A 92 1.49 -11.37 10.73
CA ARG A 92 1.69 -11.90 12.08
C ARG A 92 0.83 -13.14 12.35
N LYS A 93 -0.43 -13.13 11.89
CA LYS A 93 -1.34 -14.29 12.00
C LYS A 93 -0.75 -15.48 11.26
N LEU A 94 -0.27 -15.28 10.03
CA LEU A 94 0.36 -16.31 9.22
C LEU A 94 1.60 -16.87 9.91
N ILE A 95 2.50 -16.03 10.46
CA ILE A 95 3.68 -16.47 11.22
C ILE A 95 3.27 -17.29 12.46
N ARG A 96 2.23 -16.85 13.19
CA ARG A 96 1.74 -17.57 14.38
C ARG A 96 1.12 -18.93 14.05
N GLN A 97 0.40 -19.04 12.96
CA GLN A 97 -0.23 -20.29 12.51
C GLN A 97 0.81 -21.31 12.04
N ASN A 98 1.95 -20.85 11.55
CA ASN A 98 3.03 -21.67 11.01
C ASN A 98 4.18 -21.94 12.03
N ARG A 99 3.85 -22.23 13.28
CA ARG A 99 4.85 -22.48 14.34
C ARG A 99 5.69 -23.73 14.09
N GLY A 100 5.11 -24.77 13.52
CA GLY A 100 5.74 -26.07 13.24
C GLY A 100 6.35 -26.20 11.86
N THR A 101 6.02 -25.31 10.91
CA THR A 101 6.48 -25.41 9.52
C THR A 101 7.98 -25.11 9.35
N SER A 102 8.58 -25.61 8.27
CA SER A 102 9.95 -25.29 7.92
C SER A 102 10.13 -23.80 7.63
N GLN A 103 11.36 -23.28 7.75
CA GLN A 103 11.68 -21.91 7.37
C GLN A 103 11.36 -21.64 5.90
N THR A 104 11.66 -22.59 5.04
CA THR A 104 11.40 -22.53 3.59
C THR A 104 9.92 -22.34 3.30
N ASP A 105 9.05 -23.15 3.93
CA ASP A 105 7.61 -23.09 3.70
C ASP A 105 7.00 -21.80 4.28
N LEU A 106 7.50 -21.34 5.43
CA LEU A 106 7.09 -20.05 5.97
C LEU A 106 7.43 -18.89 5.00
N ILE A 107 8.64 -18.91 4.42
CA ILE A 107 9.03 -17.89 3.43
C ILE A 107 8.15 -17.98 2.17
N ARG A 108 7.87 -19.19 1.68
CA ARG A 108 6.99 -19.40 0.52
C ARG A 108 5.59 -18.82 0.75
N GLN A 109 5.05 -18.94 1.95
CA GLN A 109 3.73 -18.42 2.28
C GLN A 109 3.75 -16.89 2.51
N LEU A 110 4.80 -16.35 3.11
CA LEU A 110 4.91 -14.91 3.38
C LEU A 110 5.22 -14.09 2.13
N ASN A 111 6.08 -14.60 1.25
CA ASN A 111 6.55 -13.85 0.08
C ASN A 111 5.44 -13.33 -0.83
N PRO A 112 4.41 -14.10 -1.21
CA PRO A 112 3.29 -13.59 -2.01
C PRO A 112 2.54 -12.45 -1.33
N VAL A 113 2.30 -12.57 -0.02
CA VAL A 113 1.57 -11.57 0.77
C VAL A 113 2.36 -10.26 0.85
N ILE A 114 3.68 -10.36 1.17
CA ILE A 114 4.56 -9.18 1.26
C ILE A 114 4.71 -8.55 -0.12
N ARG A 115 4.98 -9.34 -1.16
CA ARG A 115 5.17 -8.85 -2.54
C ARG A 115 3.94 -8.16 -3.07
N GLY A 116 2.75 -8.73 -2.85
CA GLY A 116 1.48 -8.13 -3.26
C GLY A 116 1.28 -6.75 -2.63
N TRP A 117 1.46 -6.63 -1.31
CA TRP A 117 1.30 -5.37 -0.59
C TRP A 117 2.34 -4.32 -1.00
N VAL A 118 3.59 -4.71 -1.12
CA VAL A 118 4.68 -3.80 -1.54
C VAL A 118 4.49 -3.32 -2.97
N ASN A 119 4.11 -4.21 -3.90
CA ASN A 119 3.85 -3.84 -5.29
C ASN A 119 2.66 -2.88 -5.43
N TYR A 120 1.63 -3.05 -4.60
CA TYR A 120 0.50 -2.14 -4.56
C TYR A 120 0.92 -0.71 -4.15
N HIS A 121 1.86 -0.57 -3.22
CA HIS A 121 2.28 0.73 -2.69
C HIS A 121 3.56 1.29 -3.31
N ARG A 122 4.24 0.58 -4.22
CA ARG A 122 5.54 1.02 -4.77
C ARG A 122 5.49 2.27 -5.65
N HIS A 123 4.31 2.75 -6.03
CA HIS A 123 4.14 3.92 -6.88
C HIS A 123 3.92 5.23 -6.11
N ILE A 124 3.84 5.15 -4.79
CA ILE A 124 3.61 6.27 -3.87
C ILE A 124 4.79 6.46 -2.91
N VAL A 125 4.70 7.43 -2.01
CA VAL A 125 5.75 7.71 -1.00
C VAL A 125 5.69 6.67 0.11
N ALA A 126 6.30 5.49 -0.10
CA ALA A 126 6.20 4.34 0.79
C ALA A 126 7.50 3.98 1.53
N GLY A 127 8.62 4.67 1.28
CA GLY A 127 9.94 4.26 1.78
C GLY A 127 10.02 4.10 3.29
N GLN A 128 9.51 5.06 4.06
CA GLN A 128 9.47 4.98 5.53
C GLN A 128 8.55 3.87 6.02
N THR A 129 7.40 3.72 5.38
CA THR A 129 6.44 2.65 5.70
C THR A 129 7.04 1.27 5.43
N PHE A 130 7.80 1.10 4.34
CA PHE A 130 8.50 -0.15 4.02
C PHE A 130 9.55 -0.51 5.08
N LYS A 131 10.32 0.47 5.57
CA LYS A 131 11.27 0.26 6.68
C LYS A 131 10.56 -0.17 7.97
N ARG A 132 9.43 0.46 8.29
CA ARG A 132 8.62 0.10 9.47
C ARG A 132 8.07 -1.31 9.35
N VAL A 133 7.57 -1.68 8.18
CA VAL A 133 7.07 -3.04 7.88
C VAL A 133 8.18 -4.07 8.01
N GLU A 134 9.35 -3.83 7.44
CA GLU A 134 10.52 -4.70 7.57
C GLU A 134 10.86 -4.97 9.05
N TRP A 135 10.92 -3.90 9.85
CA TRP A 135 11.21 -4.00 11.27
C TRP A 135 10.19 -4.87 12.03
N VAL A 136 8.91 -4.65 11.78
CA VAL A 136 7.83 -5.41 12.46
C VAL A 136 7.83 -6.87 12.03
N LEU A 137 8.08 -7.16 10.76
CA LEU A 137 8.22 -8.54 10.27
C LEU A 137 9.44 -9.23 10.88
N TRP A 138 10.57 -8.51 10.96
CA TRP A 138 11.77 -9.02 11.60
C TRP A 138 11.51 -9.41 13.05
N GLN A 139 10.86 -8.55 13.83
CA GLN A 139 10.49 -8.84 15.21
C GLN A 139 9.60 -10.09 15.33
N ALA A 140 8.59 -10.21 14.49
CA ALA A 140 7.69 -11.36 14.50
C ALA A 140 8.42 -12.68 14.17
N LEU A 141 9.30 -12.66 13.18
CA LEU A 141 10.12 -13.82 12.80
C LEU A 141 11.16 -14.16 13.85
N TRP A 142 11.75 -13.16 14.52
CA TRP A 142 12.65 -13.38 15.64
C TRP A 142 11.95 -14.10 16.79
N GLN A 143 10.74 -13.69 17.15
CA GLN A 143 9.94 -14.39 18.16
C GLN A 143 9.53 -15.79 17.73
N TRP A 144 9.23 -15.99 16.44
CA TRP A 144 8.95 -17.31 15.89
C TRP A 144 10.16 -18.23 16.02
N ALA A 145 11.36 -17.79 15.66
CA ALA A 145 12.60 -18.55 15.76
C ALA A 145 12.98 -18.87 17.22
N LYS A 146 12.86 -17.89 18.14
CA LYS A 146 13.12 -18.10 19.59
C LYS A 146 12.21 -19.17 20.20
N ARG A 147 10.93 -19.16 19.85
CA ARG A 147 9.96 -20.15 20.40
C ARG A 147 10.25 -21.56 19.97
N ARG A 148 10.88 -21.76 18.82
CA ARG A 148 11.26 -23.10 18.30
C ARG A 148 12.48 -23.67 19.02
N HIS A 149 13.34 -22.83 19.57
CA HIS A 149 14.65 -23.21 20.11
C HIS A 149 14.88 -22.59 21.48
N ARG A 150 14.02 -22.95 22.45
CA ARG A 150 14.05 -22.40 23.81
C ARG A 150 15.37 -22.59 24.54
N GLY A 151 16.11 -23.66 24.25
CA GLY A 151 17.40 -24.00 24.90
C GLY A 151 18.63 -23.51 24.13
N LYS A 152 18.47 -22.77 23.01
CA LYS A 152 19.61 -22.31 22.21
C LYS A 152 19.93 -20.84 22.45
N SER A 153 21.22 -20.47 22.34
CA SER A 153 21.66 -19.07 22.45
C SER A 153 21.08 -18.20 21.33
N LEU A 154 20.98 -16.89 21.58
CA LEU A 154 20.51 -15.93 20.58
C LEU A 154 21.43 -15.92 19.35
N HIS A 155 22.73 -16.08 19.56
CA HIS A 155 23.71 -16.18 18.47
C HIS A 155 23.44 -17.39 17.58
N TRP A 156 23.21 -18.56 18.16
CA TRP A 156 22.86 -19.76 17.41
C TRP A 156 21.57 -19.59 16.60
N ILE A 157 20.52 -18.97 17.20
CA ILE A 157 19.26 -18.70 16.50
C ILE A 157 19.51 -17.74 15.33
N ALA A 158 20.29 -16.70 15.55
CA ALA A 158 20.65 -15.74 14.51
C ALA A 158 21.36 -16.42 13.34
N SER A 159 22.43 -17.16 13.61
CA SER A 159 23.21 -17.87 12.57
C SER A 159 22.39 -18.95 11.84
N ARG A 160 21.38 -19.55 12.50
CA ARG A 160 20.53 -20.59 11.92
C ARG A 160 19.50 -20.04 10.92
N TYR A 161 18.98 -18.84 11.14
CA TYR A 161 17.83 -18.32 10.40
C TYR A 161 18.13 -17.08 9.55
N TRP A 162 19.16 -16.31 9.90
CA TRP A 162 19.57 -15.13 9.17
C TRP A 162 20.94 -15.33 8.56
N HIS A 163 21.04 -15.10 7.26
CA HIS A 163 22.26 -15.33 6.50
C HIS A 163 22.64 -14.07 5.73
N ARG A 164 23.96 -13.92 5.49
CA ARG A 164 24.42 -12.86 4.62
C ARG A 164 24.03 -13.14 3.18
N GLN A 165 23.31 -12.20 2.57
CA GLN A 165 22.90 -12.28 1.18
C GLN A 165 23.31 -11.01 0.44
N GLY A 166 24.35 -11.08 -0.37
CA GLY A 166 24.96 -9.94 -1.02
C GLY A 166 25.46 -8.88 -0.03
N ARG A 167 24.93 -7.67 -0.11
CA ARG A 167 25.30 -6.55 0.78
C ARG A 167 24.60 -6.58 2.16
N ARG A 168 23.61 -7.44 2.36
CA ARG A 168 22.87 -7.53 3.62
C ARG A 168 23.44 -8.61 4.52
N ALA A 169 23.81 -8.24 5.76
CA ALA A 169 24.32 -9.17 6.75
C ALA A 169 23.23 -10.04 7.38
N TRP A 170 21.99 -9.54 7.48
CA TRP A 170 20.88 -10.15 8.24
C TRP A 170 19.64 -10.33 7.37
N GLN A 171 19.66 -11.31 6.48
CA GLN A 171 18.52 -11.67 5.65
C GLN A 171 17.90 -12.97 6.16
N PHE A 172 16.59 -12.97 6.46
CA PHE A 172 15.86 -14.19 6.77
C PHE A 172 15.76 -15.04 5.50
N ALA A 173 16.55 -16.13 5.45
CA ALA A 173 16.71 -16.95 4.25
C ALA A 173 17.00 -18.40 4.62
N ALA A 174 16.52 -19.32 3.80
CA ALA A 174 16.73 -20.76 3.94
C ALA A 174 17.44 -21.32 2.71
N ASP A 175 18.35 -22.27 2.90
CA ASP A 175 18.89 -23.09 1.82
C ASP A 175 17.74 -23.99 1.30
N THR A 176 17.50 -23.99 0.01
CA THR A 176 16.46 -24.82 -0.62
C THR A 176 16.88 -26.29 -0.76
N GLY A 177 18.15 -26.59 -0.56
CA GLY A 177 18.76 -27.87 -0.89
C GLY A 177 19.21 -27.99 -2.35
N GLU A 178 18.74 -27.10 -3.21
CA GLU A 178 19.17 -27.04 -4.60
C GLU A 178 20.57 -26.42 -4.74
N ARG A 179 21.23 -26.72 -5.82
CA ARG A 179 22.57 -26.20 -6.15
C ARG A 179 22.52 -25.54 -7.54
N THR A 180 23.23 -24.42 -7.68
CA THR A 180 23.46 -23.82 -9.00
C THR A 180 24.38 -24.72 -9.84
N PRO A 181 24.46 -24.53 -11.16
CA PRO A 181 25.43 -25.26 -12.01
C PRO A 181 26.88 -25.13 -11.53
N ALA A 182 27.23 -24.08 -10.80
CA ALA A 182 28.53 -23.87 -10.18
C ALA A 182 28.64 -24.46 -8.76
N GLY A 183 27.72 -25.37 -8.33
CA GLY A 183 27.72 -26.02 -7.03
C GLY A 183 27.33 -25.17 -5.82
N LYS A 184 26.98 -23.89 -6.01
CA LYS A 184 26.63 -22.98 -4.91
C LYS A 184 25.19 -23.22 -4.43
N PRO A 185 24.91 -23.08 -3.11
CA PRO A 185 23.56 -23.27 -2.57
C PRO A 185 22.59 -22.20 -3.11
N VAL A 186 21.37 -22.65 -3.44
CA VAL A 186 20.26 -21.78 -3.81
C VAL A 186 19.51 -21.36 -2.55
N TRP A 187 19.44 -20.07 -2.31
CA TRP A 187 18.79 -19.50 -1.12
C TRP A 187 17.40 -18.95 -1.44
N LEU A 188 16.40 -19.44 -0.72
CA LEU A 188 15.08 -18.80 -0.69
C LEU A 188 15.09 -17.72 0.41
N ARG A 189 14.93 -16.46 0.00
CA ARG A 189 14.93 -15.32 0.91
C ARG A 189 13.55 -14.72 1.09
N LEU A 190 13.29 -14.20 2.28
CA LEU A 190 12.11 -13.38 2.51
C LEU A 190 12.20 -12.09 1.70
N VAL A 191 11.09 -11.71 1.06
CA VAL A 191 10.99 -10.42 0.37
C VAL A 191 11.25 -9.27 1.34
N ASN A 192 12.15 -8.38 0.95
CA ASN A 192 12.52 -7.23 1.74
C ASN A 192 11.80 -5.98 1.20
N PRO A 193 10.84 -5.39 1.95
CA PRO A 193 10.09 -4.23 1.48
C PRO A 193 10.96 -3.03 1.06
N PRO A 194 11.97 -2.59 1.82
CA PRO A 194 12.86 -1.49 1.44
C PRO A 194 13.67 -1.68 0.15
N GLU A 195 13.89 -2.91 -0.30
CA GLU A 195 14.59 -3.18 -1.56
C GLU A 195 13.71 -2.92 -2.79
N THR A 196 12.42 -2.75 -2.58
CA THR A 196 11.49 -2.50 -3.68
C THR A 196 11.68 -1.09 -4.21
N LYS A 197 12.06 -0.99 -5.48
CA LYS A 197 12.22 0.31 -6.15
C LYS A 197 10.87 1.02 -6.24
N ILE A 198 10.79 2.22 -5.68
CA ILE A 198 9.63 3.10 -5.82
C ILE A 198 9.63 3.64 -7.25
N ARG A 199 8.54 3.42 -7.96
CA ARG A 199 8.33 3.88 -9.34
C ARG A 199 7.12 4.80 -9.36
N ARG A 200 7.35 6.11 -9.44
CA ARG A 200 6.25 7.08 -9.54
C ARG A 200 5.45 6.85 -10.82
N HIS A 201 4.15 7.02 -10.73
CA HIS A 201 3.29 7.07 -11.92
C HIS A 201 3.73 8.20 -12.85
N VAL A 202 3.97 7.86 -14.11
CA VAL A 202 4.11 8.86 -15.16
C VAL A 202 2.69 9.29 -15.53
N LYS A 203 2.39 10.59 -15.43
CA LYS A 203 1.10 11.13 -15.93
C LYS A 203 1.00 10.82 -17.42
N VAL A 204 0.02 10.00 -17.80
CA VAL A 204 -0.35 9.85 -19.20
C VAL A 204 -0.87 11.20 -19.66
N ARG A 205 -0.17 11.88 -20.57
CA ARG A 205 -0.67 13.11 -21.19
C ARG A 205 -1.96 12.75 -21.92
N ARG A 206 -3.05 13.42 -21.58
CA ARG A 206 -4.33 13.27 -22.24
C ARG A 206 -4.10 13.52 -23.74
N MET A 207 -4.26 12.50 -24.59
CA MET A 207 -4.34 12.71 -26.04
C MET A 207 -5.51 13.66 -26.24
N GLN A 208 -5.25 14.86 -26.77
CA GLN A 208 -6.30 15.73 -27.28
C GLN A 208 -6.90 14.99 -28.49
N ILE A 209 -8.08 14.41 -28.31
CA ILE A 209 -8.90 13.96 -29.44
C ILE A 209 -9.28 15.25 -30.17
N ARG A 210 -8.59 15.54 -31.27
CA ARG A 210 -9.01 16.59 -32.21
C ARG A 210 -10.36 16.13 -32.76
N SER A 211 -11.43 16.80 -32.33
CA SER A 211 -12.72 16.71 -32.99
C SER A 211 -12.54 17.20 -34.42
N THR A 212 -12.50 16.28 -35.36
CA THR A 212 -12.65 16.60 -36.79
C THR A 212 -14.12 17.00 -36.95
N ARG A 213 -14.36 18.31 -36.98
CA ARG A 213 -15.60 18.84 -37.53
C ARG A 213 -15.57 18.50 -39.02
N THR A 214 -16.31 17.50 -39.42
CA THR A 214 -16.73 17.33 -40.83
C THR A 214 -17.67 18.46 -41.14
N GLY A 215 -17.16 19.43 -41.87
CA GLY A 215 -17.98 20.43 -42.55
C GLY A 215 -18.74 19.75 -43.69
N THR A 216 -20.07 19.75 -43.59
CA THR A 216 -20.93 19.42 -44.71
C THR A 216 -21.21 20.71 -45.46
N THR A 217 -20.76 20.81 -46.66
CA THR A 217 -21.25 21.73 -47.70
C THR A 217 -22.56 21.21 -48.26
#